data_fdcb4d8efcd0bfa1dfd935258aad83cd
#
_entry.id   fdcb4d8efcd0bfa1dfd935258aad83cd
#
_cell.length_a   1.000
_cell.length_b   1.000
_cell.length_c   1.000
_cell.angle_alpha   90.00
_cell.angle_beta   90.00
_cell.angle_gamma   90.00
#
_symmetry.space_group_name_H-M   'P 1'
#
loop_
_entity.id
_entity.type
_entity.pdbx_description
1 polymer ?
#
loop_
_entity_poly.entity_id
_entity_poly.type
_entity_poly.pdbx_seq_one_letter_code
_entity_poly.pdbx_strand_id
1 'polypeptide(L)'
;MGSEMCIRDRNTRIQVEHPVTEWVTGIDLIREQIRIAAGKHLTYTQEDVHVHGHAIEVRINAEDTEHDFRPSPGTVTNVHFPGGKGVRIDSALFAGYQIPPYYDSMIAKLIVYDKNRELALRKLRNALGELVLEGVKTNIDYQYEIINDEDFIEGNVDTGFIERFQKKHQSENEAE
;
A
#
# COMPACT_ATOMS: atom_id res chain seq x y z
N MET A 1 23.46 16.29 22.35
CA MET A 1 22.08 16.80 22.52
C MET A 1 21.16 15.84 21.85
N GLY A 2 20.45 14.99 22.63
CA GLY A 2 19.42 14.11 22.11
C GLY A 2 18.26 14.96 21.60
N SER A 3 17.84 14.75 20.37
CA SER A 3 16.60 15.35 19.91
C SER A 3 15.47 14.78 20.76
N GLU A 4 14.81 15.60 21.55
CA GLU A 4 13.56 15.24 22.21
C GLU A 4 12.51 15.03 21.12
N MET A 5 12.47 13.79 20.60
CA MET A 5 11.44 13.39 19.66
C MET A 5 10.13 13.28 20.44
N CYS A 6 9.21 14.19 20.18
CA CYS A 6 7.90 14.17 20.81
C CYS A 6 7.19 12.83 20.53
N ILE A 7 6.72 12.17 21.56
CA ILE A 7 5.88 10.94 21.44
C ILE A 7 4.70 11.17 20.50
N ARG A 8 4.17 12.39 20.44
CA ARG A 8 3.12 12.81 19.49
C ARG A 8 3.50 12.62 18.02
N ASP A 9 4.78 12.73 17.68
CA ASP A 9 5.28 12.77 16.31
C ASP A 9 5.77 11.38 15.83
N ARG A 10 5.56 10.34 16.65
CA ARG A 10 5.95 8.97 16.35
C ARG A 10 4.82 7.98 16.62
N ASN A 11 4.48 7.18 15.64
CA ASN A 11 3.58 6.05 15.80
C ASN A 11 4.32 4.88 16.46
N THR A 12 4.17 4.73 17.79
CA THR A 12 4.82 3.67 18.56
C THR A 12 4.01 2.37 18.55
N ARG A 13 3.58 1.94 17.39
CA ARG A 13 2.79 0.73 17.14
C ARG A 13 3.14 0.16 15.78
N ILE A 14 2.72 -1.07 15.51
CA ILE A 14 2.78 -1.62 14.15
C ILE A 14 1.96 -0.74 13.20
N GLN A 15 2.44 -0.54 11.99
CA GLN A 15 1.76 0.27 10.99
C GLN A 15 1.21 -0.60 9.87
N VAL A 16 0.27 -0.06 9.09
CA VAL A 16 -0.32 -0.75 7.94
C VAL A 16 0.76 -1.19 6.97
N GLU A 17 1.74 -0.32 6.72
CA GLU A 17 2.84 -0.46 5.77
C GLU A 17 4.05 -1.27 6.29
N HIS A 18 3.94 -1.97 7.44
CA HIS A 18 5.02 -2.83 7.95
C HIS A 18 5.54 -3.86 6.92
N PRO A 19 4.72 -4.39 5.99
CA PRO A 19 5.19 -5.34 4.99
C PRO A 19 6.31 -4.80 4.09
N VAL A 20 6.34 -3.49 3.83
CA VAL A 20 7.44 -2.85 3.07
C VAL A 20 8.77 -3.05 3.79
N THR A 21 8.82 -2.77 5.10
CA THR A 21 10.02 -2.99 5.93
C THR A 21 10.38 -4.47 5.99
N GLU A 22 9.41 -5.36 6.17
CA GLU A 22 9.63 -6.80 6.22
C GLU A 22 10.28 -7.32 4.92
N TRP A 23 9.79 -6.86 3.78
CA TRP A 23 10.31 -7.28 2.48
C TRP A 23 11.75 -6.82 2.23
N VAL A 24 12.09 -5.58 2.59
CA VAL A 24 13.42 -5.03 2.31
C VAL A 24 14.46 -5.44 3.35
N THR A 25 14.05 -5.87 4.53
CA THR A 25 14.97 -6.30 5.62
C THR A 25 15.02 -7.81 5.82
N GLY A 26 14.00 -8.53 5.37
CA GLY A 26 13.84 -9.96 5.66
C GLY A 26 13.42 -10.27 7.10
N ILE A 27 13.00 -9.25 7.89
CA ILE A 27 12.61 -9.39 9.29
C ILE A 27 11.09 -9.40 9.41
N ASP A 28 10.53 -10.44 10.00
CA ASP A 28 9.11 -10.55 10.33
C ASP A 28 8.80 -9.75 11.62
N LEU A 29 8.29 -8.53 11.46
CA LEU A 29 8.03 -7.61 12.57
C LEU A 29 6.93 -8.12 13.50
N ILE A 30 5.89 -8.74 12.97
CA ILE A 30 4.78 -9.28 13.77
C ILE A 30 5.28 -10.45 14.64
N ARG A 31 6.06 -11.34 14.06
CA ARG A 31 6.69 -12.44 14.79
C ARG A 31 7.57 -11.94 15.93
N GLU A 32 8.40 -10.93 15.65
CA GLU A 32 9.28 -10.37 16.68
C GLU A 32 8.50 -9.67 17.79
N GLN A 33 7.41 -8.98 17.49
CA GLN A 33 6.51 -8.42 18.52
C GLN A 33 5.95 -9.53 19.44
N ILE A 34 5.48 -10.64 18.85
CA ILE A 34 4.96 -11.78 19.63
C ILE A 34 6.07 -12.38 20.50
N ARG A 35 7.29 -12.53 19.97
CA ARG A 35 8.44 -13.06 20.71
C ARG A 35 8.81 -12.17 21.90
N ILE A 36 8.87 -10.84 21.69
CA ILE A 36 9.15 -9.87 22.74
C ILE A 36 8.07 -9.90 23.82
N ALA A 37 6.79 -9.94 23.43
CA ALA A 37 5.67 -10.07 24.36
C ALA A 37 5.74 -11.36 25.18
N ALA A 38 6.32 -12.43 24.63
CA ALA A 38 6.59 -13.70 25.34
C ALA A 38 7.90 -13.67 26.17
N GLY A 39 8.51 -12.48 26.38
CA GLY A 39 9.74 -12.32 27.18
C GLY A 39 11.02 -12.78 26.47
N LYS A 40 11.02 -12.95 25.16
CA LYS A 40 12.21 -13.30 24.39
C LYS A 40 12.98 -12.04 23.98
N HIS A 41 14.29 -12.16 23.90
CA HIS A 41 15.15 -11.11 23.34
C HIS A 41 15.19 -11.21 21.81
N LEU A 42 15.51 -10.08 21.15
CA LEU A 42 15.83 -10.08 19.71
C LEU A 42 17.05 -10.98 19.47
N THR A 43 17.08 -11.65 18.34
CA THR A 43 18.19 -12.54 17.94
C THR A 43 19.17 -11.89 16.98
N TYR A 44 18.97 -10.61 16.69
CA TYR A 44 19.80 -9.77 15.82
C TYR A 44 20.01 -8.40 16.45
N THR A 45 21.06 -7.71 16.00
CA THR A 45 21.42 -6.35 16.38
C THR A 45 21.10 -5.39 15.24
N GLN A 46 21.30 -4.09 15.45
CA GLN A 46 21.12 -3.10 14.38
C GLN A 46 22.10 -3.31 13.21
N GLU A 47 23.26 -3.88 13.46
CA GLU A 47 24.29 -4.16 12.44
C GLU A 47 23.88 -5.30 11.49
N ASP A 48 22.99 -6.18 11.93
CA ASP A 48 22.45 -7.28 11.12
C ASP A 48 21.33 -6.83 10.18
N VAL A 49 20.80 -5.59 10.39
CA VAL A 49 19.67 -5.08 9.61
C VAL A 49 20.16 -4.35 8.37
N HIS A 50 19.99 -4.97 7.22
CA HIS A 50 20.35 -4.41 5.92
C HIS A 50 19.12 -4.26 5.04
N VAL A 51 19.04 -3.13 4.32
CA VAL A 51 17.97 -2.88 3.35
C VAL A 51 18.41 -3.39 1.97
N HIS A 52 17.63 -4.31 1.42
CA HIS A 52 17.87 -4.90 0.10
C HIS A 52 16.66 -4.69 -0.81
N GLY A 53 16.93 -4.35 -2.08
CA GLY A 53 15.87 -4.19 -3.06
C GLY A 53 14.96 -2.99 -2.81
N HIS A 54 13.73 -3.08 -3.33
CA HIS A 54 12.72 -2.05 -3.22
C HIS A 54 11.34 -2.66 -3.09
N ALA A 55 10.55 -2.20 -2.13
CA ALA A 55 9.18 -2.62 -1.94
C ALA A 55 8.24 -1.42 -2.05
N ILE A 56 7.05 -1.67 -2.60
CA ILE A 56 5.98 -0.67 -2.72
C ILE A 56 4.70 -1.32 -2.22
N GLU A 57 3.97 -0.61 -1.35
CA GLU A 57 2.65 -0.99 -0.90
C GLU A 57 1.62 0.01 -1.42
N VAL A 58 0.51 -0.49 -1.94
CA VAL A 58 -0.69 0.29 -2.22
C VAL A 58 -1.85 -0.21 -1.37
N ARG A 59 -2.59 0.72 -0.79
CA ARG A 59 -3.82 0.44 -0.06
C ARG A 59 -4.97 0.42 -1.04
N ILE A 60 -5.68 -0.69 -1.10
CA ILE A 60 -6.88 -0.81 -1.91
C ILE A 60 -8.07 -0.49 -1.03
N ASN A 61 -8.76 0.57 -1.37
CA ASN A 61 -9.90 1.09 -0.64
C ASN A 61 -11.19 0.94 -1.45
N ALA A 62 -12.27 0.61 -0.79
CA ALA A 62 -13.62 0.67 -1.36
C ALA A 62 -14.12 2.11 -1.36
N GLU A 63 -13.68 2.89 -2.33
CA GLU A 63 -13.92 4.33 -2.47
C GLU A 63 -14.22 4.70 -3.92
N ASP A 64 -15.11 5.68 -4.09
CA ASP A 64 -15.44 6.27 -5.37
C ASP A 64 -14.53 7.47 -5.63
N THR A 65 -13.50 7.28 -6.45
CA THR A 65 -12.48 8.29 -6.76
C THR A 65 -13.01 9.43 -7.62
N GLU A 66 -14.11 9.22 -8.35
CA GLU A 66 -14.78 10.25 -9.15
C GLU A 66 -15.64 11.20 -8.30
N HIS A 67 -15.98 10.78 -7.07
CA HIS A 67 -16.85 11.52 -6.16
C HIS A 67 -16.16 11.75 -4.80
N ASP A 68 -15.03 12.43 -4.83
CA ASP A 68 -14.29 12.88 -3.64
C ASP A 68 -13.93 11.73 -2.67
N PHE A 69 -13.56 10.57 -3.21
CA PHE A 69 -13.13 9.37 -2.46
C PHE A 69 -14.15 8.93 -1.40
N ARG A 70 -15.44 9.17 -1.64
CA ARG A 70 -16.47 8.73 -0.72
C ARG A 70 -16.46 7.21 -0.58
N PRO A 71 -16.69 6.67 0.64
CA PRO A 71 -16.77 5.22 0.85
C PRO A 71 -17.82 4.55 -0.05
N SER A 72 -17.47 3.39 -0.59
CA SER A 72 -18.34 2.57 -1.43
C SER A 72 -18.63 1.21 -0.76
N PRO A 73 -19.48 1.18 0.30
CA PRO A 73 -19.88 -0.07 0.92
C PRO A 73 -20.74 -0.88 -0.04
N GLY A 74 -20.74 -2.20 0.12
CA GLY A 74 -21.52 -3.08 -0.76
C GLY A 74 -21.04 -4.52 -0.71
N THR A 75 -21.59 -5.33 -1.61
CA THR A 75 -21.22 -6.74 -1.71
C THR A 75 -20.20 -6.93 -2.84
N VAL A 76 -19.06 -7.52 -2.50
CA VAL A 76 -18.06 -7.94 -3.47
C VAL A 76 -18.58 -9.13 -4.24
N THR A 77 -18.77 -9.00 -5.54
CA THR A 77 -19.35 -10.07 -6.39
C THR A 77 -18.28 -10.98 -6.98
N ASN A 78 -17.11 -10.42 -7.28
CA ASN A 78 -15.98 -11.17 -7.81
C ASN A 78 -14.67 -10.63 -7.25
N VAL A 79 -13.72 -11.56 -6.99
CA VAL A 79 -12.36 -11.26 -6.51
C VAL A 79 -11.38 -12.10 -7.27
N HIS A 80 -10.38 -11.46 -7.88
CA HIS A 80 -9.19 -12.12 -8.35
C HIS A 80 -7.95 -11.37 -7.83
N PHE A 81 -7.13 -12.05 -7.05
CA PHE A 81 -5.89 -11.50 -6.54
C PHE A 81 -4.70 -11.89 -7.40
N PRO A 82 -3.83 -10.92 -7.77
CA PRO A 82 -2.58 -11.22 -8.46
C PRO A 82 -1.66 -12.07 -7.58
N GLY A 83 -0.78 -12.81 -8.20
CA GLY A 83 0.17 -13.66 -7.52
C GLY A 83 1.56 -13.67 -8.17
N GLY A 84 2.45 -14.49 -7.62
CA GLY A 84 3.80 -14.69 -8.15
C GLY A 84 4.91 -14.18 -7.22
N LYS A 85 6.15 -14.36 -7.69
CA LYS A 85 7.32 -14.00 -6.88
C LYS A 85 7.39 -12.49 -6.60
N GLY A 86 7.42 -12.14 -5.32
CA GLY A 86 7.51 -10.74 -4.89
C GLY A 86 6.19 -9.97 -5.01
N VAL A 87 5.05 -10.68 -4.99
CA VAL A 87 3.70 -10.12 -4.84
C VAL A 87 3.08 -10.70 -3.58
N ARG A 88 2.53 -9.84 -2.73
CA ARG A 88 1.81 -10.21 -1.50
C ARG A 88 0.50 -9.43 -1.45
N ILE A 89 -0.57 -10.11 -1.11
CA ILE A 89 -1.86 -9.51 -0.81
C ILE A 89 -2.22 -9.81 0.64
N ASP A 90 -2.52 -8.76 1.40
CA ASP A 90 -3.13 -8.88 2.72
C ASP A 90 -4.59 -8.42 2.62
N SER A 91 -5.52 -9.35 2.71
CA SER A 91 -6.97 -9.07 2.60
C SER A 91 -7.79 -10.14 3.28
N ALA A 92 -9.01 -9.78 3.68
CA ALA A 92 -10.03 -10.72 4.16
C ALA A 92 -11.16 -10.92 3.12
N LEU A 93 -11.03 -10.36 1.91
CA LEU A 93 -12.08 -10.39 0.90
C LEU A 93 -12.25 -11.78 0.28
N PHE A 94 -13.49 -12.08 -0.05
CA PHE A 94 -13.91 -13.22 -0.88
C PHE A 94 -15.18 -12.84 -1.63
N ALA A 95 -15.53 -13.58 -2.69
CA ALA A 95 -16.79 -13.37 -3.41
C ALA A 95 -18.00 -13.58 -2.48
N GLY A 96 -18.85 -12.57 -2.37
CA GLY A 96 -19.97 -12.52 -1.42
C GLY A 96 -19.66 -11.78 -0.12
N TYR A 97 -18.43 -11.31 0.09
CA TYR A 97 -18.10 -10.48 1.27
C TYR A 97 -18.86 -9.16 1.23
N GLN A 98 -19.48 -8.79 2.35
CA GLN A 98 -20.18 -7.52 2.50
C GLN A 98 -19.29 -6.52 3.22
N ILE A 99 -18.91 -5.44 2.51
CA ILE A 99 -18.15 -4.33 3.09
C ILE A 99 -19.11 -3.47 3.90
N PRO A 100 -18.91 -3.35 5.23
CA PRO A 100 -19.81 -2.58 6.08
C PRO A 100 -19.52 -1.07 5.96
N PRO A 101 -20.55 -0.21 6.11
CA PRO A 101 -20.36 1.25 6.03
C PRO A 101 -19.79 1.89 7.30
N TYR A 102 -19.46 1.11 8.32
CA TYR A 102 -19.14 1.61 9.66
C TYR A 102 -17.64 1.61 10.00
N TYR A 103 -16.82 1.03 9.15
CA TYR A 103 -15.38 0.90 9.33
C TYR A 103 -14.62 1.60 8.21
N ASP A 104 -13.29 1.59 8.33
CA ASP A 104 -12.37 2.08 7.31
C ASP A 104 -12.65 1.44 5.94
N SER A 105 -12.49 2.21 4.88
CA SER A 105 -12.69 1.79 3.50
C SER A 105 -11.62 0.83 2.98
N MET A 106 -10.50 0.68 3.70
CA MET A 106 -9.39 -0.18 3.28
C MET A 106 -9.79 -1.64 3.33
N ILE A 107 -9.74 -2.31 2.17
CA ILE A 107 -10.20 -3.70 1.98
C ILE A 107 -9.07 -4.67 1.62
N ALA A 108 -7.96 -4.15 1.13
CA ALA A 108 -6.76 -4.93 0.83
C ALA A 108 -5.51 -4.07 0.86
N LYS A 109 -4.35 -4.73 0.98
CA LYS A 109 -3.04 -4.17 0.67
C LYS A 109 -2.40 -5.03 -0.41
N LEU A 110 -1.92 -4.39 -1.44
CA LEU A 110 -1.07 -5.01 -2.45
C LEU A 110 0.36 -4.55 -2.21
N ILE A 111 1.25 -5.48 -1.95
CA ILE A 111 2.66 -5.21 -1.72
C ILE A 111 3.48 -5.92 -2.78
N VAL A 112 4.41 -5.19 -3.40
CA VAL A 112 5.36 -5.76 -4.36
C VAL A 112 6.78 -5.51 -3.91
N TYR A 113 7.67 -6.42 -4.33
CA TYR A 113 9.10 -6.34 -4.05
C TYR A 113 9.91 -6.75 -5.27
N ASP A 114 10.99 -6.01 -5.55
CA ASP A 114 11.99 -6.41 -6.52
C ASP A 114 13.39 -5.80 -6.19
N LYS A 115 14.38 -6.05 -7.05
CA LYS A 115 15.77 -5.64 -6.84
C LYS A 115 15.97 -4.12 -6.77
N ASN A 116 15.13 -3.36 -7.46
CA ASN A 116 15.18 -1.90 -7.50
C ASN A 116 13.77 -1.31 -7.74
N ARG A 117 13.66 0.02 -7.66
CA ARG A 117 12.40 0.75 -7.82
C ARG A 117 11.76 0.52 -9.20
N GLU A 118 12.53 0.57 -10.27
CA GLU A 118 12.01 0.38 -11.63
C GLU A 118 11.31 -0.98 -11.80
N LEU A 119 11.96 -2.05 -11.35
CA LEU A 119 11.40 -3.40 -11.41
C LEU A 119 10.21 -3.57 -10.48
N ALA A 120 10.24 -2.96 -9.29
CA ALA A 120 9.10 -2.96 -8.36
C ALA A 120 7.89 -2.22 -8.97
N LEU A 121 8.08 -1.06 -9.62
CA LEU A 121 7.02 -0.33 -10.32
C LEU A 121 6.44 -1.15 -11.48
N ARG A 122 7.29 -1.80 -12.28
CA ARG A 122 6.83 -2.68 -13.37
C ARG A 122 5.97 -3.83 -12.83
N LYS A 123 6.40 -4.44 -11.73
CA LYS A 123 5.65 -5.50 -11.05
C LYS A 123 4.32 -4.98 -10.49
N LEU A 124 4.31 -3.79 -9.90
CA LEU A 124 3.11 -3.17 -9.37
C LEU A 124 2.08 -2.88 -10.47
N ARG A 125 2.51 -2.38 -11.65
CA ARG A 125 1.62 -2.20 -12.80
C ARG A 125 0.94 -3.50 -13.21
N ASN A 126 1.72 -4.58 -13.34
CA ASN A 126 1.17 -5.88 -13.70
C ASN A 126 0.19 -6.38 -12.64
N ALA A 127 0.56 -6.28 -11.36
CA ALA A 127 -0.27 -6.75 -10.27
C ALA A 127 -1.58 -5.95 -10.13
N LEU A 128 -1.55 -4.61 -10.31
CA LEU A 128 -2.77 -3.80 -10.33
C LEU A 128 -3.65 -4.12 -11.55
N GLY A 129 -3.04 -4.36 -12.72
CA GLY A 129 -3.77 -4.76 -13.92
C GLY A 129 -4.42 -6.15 -13.84
N GLU A 130 -3.86 -7.05 -13.01
CA GLU A 130 -4.43 -8.38 -12.75
C GLU A 130 -5.46 -8.38 -11.61
N LEU A 131 -5.44 -7.36 -10.74
CA LEU A 131 -6.33 -7.28 -9.58
C LEU A 131 -7.76 -6.96 -10.02
N VAL A 132 -8.68 -7.88 -9.79
CA VAL A 132 -10.10 -7.69 -10.09
C VAL A 132 -10.92 -7.68 -8.80
N LEU A 133 -11.65 -6.60 -8.59
CA LEU A 133 -12.64 -6.45 -7.51
C LEU A 133 -13.91 -5.86 -8.10
N GLU A 134 -15.00 -6.63 -8.08
CA GLU A 134 -16.30 -6.22 -8.63
C GLU A 134 -17.38 -6.15 -7.56
N GLY A 135 -18.40 -5.35 -7.81
CA GLY A 135 -19.55 -5.15 -6.93
C GLY A 135 -19.47 -3.89 -6.06
N VAL A 136 -18.29 -3.27 -5.96
CA VAL A 136 -18.05 -2.00 -5.28
C VAL A 136 -17.08 -1.14 -6.10
N LYS A 137 -17.13 0.17 -5.93
CA LYS A 137 -16.10 1.06 -6.48
C LYS A 137 -14.84 0.98 -5.62
N THR A 138 -13.69 1.05 -6.25
CA THR A 138 -12.38 1.00 -5.59
C THR A 138 -11.44 2.07 -6.15
N ASN A 139 -10.36 2.32 -5.45
CA ASN A 139 -9.31 3.24 -5.89
C ASN A 139 -8.24 2.57 -6.78
N ILE A 140 -8.47 1.36 -7.33
CA ILE A 140 -7.46 0.62 -8.12
C ILE A 140 -7.01 1.41 -9.33
N ASP A 141 -7.94 1.94 -10.12
CA ASP A 141 -7.62 2.71 -11.33
C ASP A 141 -6.84 3.99 -11.00
N TYR A 142 -7.23 4.70 -9.95
CA TYR A 142 -6.51 5.87 -9.44
C TYR A 142 -5.08 5.52 -9.01
N GLN A 143 -4.87 4.39 -8.34
CA GLN A 143 -3.52 3.91 -8.00
C GLN A 143 -2.71 3.56 -9.25
N TYR A 144 -3.38 2.98 -10.26
CA TYR A 144 -2.73 2.68 -11.54
C TYR A 144 -2.29 3.95 -12.28
N GLU A 145 -3.08 5.01 -12.27
CA GLU A 145 -2.73 6.30 -12.83
C GLU A 145 -1.52 6.91 -12.10
N ILE A 146 -1.55 6.94 -10.76
CA ILE A 146 -0.43 7.45 -9.94
C ILE A 146 0.90 6.78 -10.28
N ILE A 147 0.94 5.46 -10.37
CA ILE A 147 2.20 4.75 -10.62
C ILE A 147 2.71 4.88 -12.06
N ASN A 148 1.91 5.44 -12.95
CA ASN A 148 2.29 5.76 -14.33
C ASN A 148 2.64 7.24 -14.52
N ASP A 149 2.42 8.08 -13.52
CA ASP A 149 2.83 9.49 -13.57
C ASP A 149 4.35 9.62 -13.55
N GLU A 150 4.88 10.53 -14.38
CA GLU A 150 6.33 10.73 -14.57
C GLU A 150 7.03 11.10 -13.26
N ASP A 151 6.45 12.03 -12.48
CA ASP A 151 7.02 12.45 -11.19
C ASP A 151 7.07 11.29 -10.20
N PHE A 152 6.03 10.42 -10.20
CA PHE A 152 6.04 9.23 -9.35
C PHE A 152 7.10 8.22 -9.81
N ILE A 153 7.25 8.02 -11.11
CA ILE A 153 8.27 7.09 -11.68
C ILE A 153 9.67 7.57 -11.31
N GLU A 154 9.94 8.86 -11.45
CA GLU A 154 11.24 9.47 -11.15
C GLU A 154 11.50 9.61 -9.65
N GLY A 155 10.46 9.51 -8.81
CA GLY A 155 10.55 9.67 -7.37
C GLY A 155 10.50 11.13 -6.90
N ASN A 156 10.04 12.04 -7.75
CA ASN A 156 9.83 13.47 -7.48
C ASN A 156 8.54 13.69 -6.67
N VAL A 157 8.42 13.01 -5.54
CA VAL A 157 7.21 12.99 -4.70
C VAL A 157 7.46 13.69 -3.37
N ASP A 158 6.52 14.53 -2.97
CA ASP A 158 6.48 15.24 -1.71
C ASP A 158 5.04 15.29 -1.17
N THR A 159 4.80 16.00 -0.09
CA THR A 159 3.45 16.14 0.51
C THR A 159 2.45 16.85 -0.39
N GLY A 160 2.88 17.58 -1.40
CA GLY A 160 2.03 18.25 -2.40
C GLY A 160 1.81 17.47 -3.70
N PHE A 161 2.41 16.28 -3.83
CA PHE A 161 2.36 15.49 -5.06
C PHE A 161 0.91 15.20 -5.51
N ILE A 162 0.06 14.71 -4.63
CA ILE A 162 -1.34 14.34 -4.97
C ILE A 162 -2.12 15.56 -5.46
N GLU A 163 -1.94 16.73 -4.86
CA GLU A 163 -2.63 17.95 -5.29
C GLU A 163 -2.20 18.36 -6.71
N ARG A 164 -0.92 18.26 -7.03
CA ARG A 164 -0.40 18.52 -8.39
C ARG A 164 -0.91 17.51 -9.41
N PHE A 165 -0.89 16.24 -9.04
CA PHE A 165 -1.39 15.14 -9.85
C PHE A 165 -2.88 15.33 -10.22
N GLN A 166 -3.72 15.63 -9.25
CA GLN A 166 -5.15 15.86 -9.46
C GLN A 166 -5.43 17.07 -10.37
N LYS A 167 -4.70 18.18 -10.19
CA LYS A 167 -4.82 19.37 -11.05
C LYS A 167 -4.45 19.08 -12.50
N LYS A 168 -3.39 18.29 -12.73
CA LYS A 168 -2.96 17.89 -14.07
C LYS A 168 -4.06 17.08 -14.78
N HIS A 169 -4.63 16.09 -14.13
CA HIS A 169 -5.69 15.25 -14.70
C HIS A 169 -7.02 15.98 -14.92
N GLN A 170 -7.36 16.95 -14.07
CA GLN A 170 -8.54 17.79 -14.29
C GLN A 170 -8.39 18.66 -15.55
N SER A 171 -7.21 19.25 -15.78
CA SER A 171 -6.96 20.07 -16.97
C SER A 171 -6.92 19.27 -18.28
N GLU A 172 -6.54 17.99 -18.24
CA GLU A 172 -6.55 17.10 -19.39
C GLU A 172 -7.98 16.69 -19.77
N ASN A 173 -8.82 16.39 -18.79
CA ASN A 173 -10.24 16.04 -19.00
C ASN A 173 -11.12 17.22 -19.45
N GLU A 174 -10.75 18.47 -19.17
CA GLU A 174 -11.44 19.65 -19.65
C GLU A 174 -11.02 20.04 -21.08
N ALA A 175 -9.94 19.47 -21.59
CA ALA A 175 -9.40 19.75 -22.93
C ALA A 175 -9.84 18.76 -24.02
N GLU A 176 -10.49 17.64 -23.65
CA GLU A 176 -11.13 16.66 -24.53
C GLU A 176 -12.63 16.96 -24.72
#